data_f46e6af9561b252a65cb6d057ee883fa
#
_entry.id   f46e6af9561b252a65cb6d057ee883fa
#
_cell.length_a   1.000
_cell.length_b   1.000
_cell.length_c   1.000
_cell.angle_alpha   90.00
_cell.angle_beta   90.00
_cell.angle_gamma   90.00
#
_symmetry.space_group_name_H-M   'P 1'
#
loop_
_entity.id
_entity.type
_entity.pdbx_description
1 polymer ?
#
loop_
_entity_poly.entity_id
_entity_poly.type
_entity_poly.pdbx_seq_one_letter_code
_entity_poly.pdbx_strand_id
1 'polypeptide(L)'
;MDAQSYTAQERRAANQVWAAAGAYGFEPLFLARNTDGTIDFYMNCIVGLVHKYYGDALIRDIFSAWEGDTRQPMLDDMAWLYLENAAYRLELPRRPVLEALRFAHADYFFAIQYKLSRQEWMAKNQLVYTMQAARWRKVLGRTAPVMTPYESSLAAALAPETVPEPAQLKNDLLALYAKFALFDGEVRQKPALHLRLQGFWAKLATKTMPTQMIKTDRVTVEHSGAVDATSSGLAVDKRRANITLKQRAAQDRAYIESCFGRCFYPPEQLRKAEQELCTGVHLGCHLWFSAGVPSPAQAPTPEARQLAQQAELQAERNRAYYAKNQELHRSVVLRLTEQIRNCILVHQQPDQRIARSGDLCAGRVWRAPYLNDDRVFLCPEEENCPAFTVDLLLDASASRLHCQEVIAAQGVILAESLANCGIPVRVSAFSSLRGYTVLRVLKSFTDKNRQNIFRYFASGWNRDGLALRAAGDLIRYAPGPAPRHLMILLTDASPNDSRRIPSTAQNPLGCAYEDAAGVADTAAQVRTLQRQGVRVSAVFMGEDSSAGAAAQIYGKNMARIRGMDQLARTAGRLIQNEIRELGD
;
A
#
# COMPACT_ATOMS: atom_id res chain seq x y z
N MET A 1 -6.36 55.12 1.13
CA MET A 1 -5.69 53.81 0.92
C MET A 1 -5.00 53.46 2.21
N ASP A 2 -5.66 52.68 3.05
CA ASP A 2 -5.08 52.24 4.32
C ASP A 2 -3.92 51.31 4.06
N ALA A 3 -2.73 51.68 4.53
CA ALA A 3 -1.52 50.90 4.45
C ALA A 3 -1.74 49.60 5.26
N GLN A 4 -2.04 48.50 4.58
CA GLN A 4 -2.09 47.18 5.19
C GLN A 4 -0.75 46.90 5.86
N SER A 5 -0.76 46.65 7.17
CA SER A 5 0.46 46.33 7.90
C SER A 5 0.91 44.91 7.62
N TYR A 6 1.63 44.72 6.52
CA TYR A 6 2.37 43.48 6.30
C TYR A 6 3.46 43.34 7.37
N THR A 7 3.59 42.12 7.91
CA THR A 7 4.78 41.77 8.68
C THR A 7 6.03 41.93 7.79
N ALA A 8 7.19 42.07 8.40
CA ALA A 8 8.45 42.23 7.64
C ALA A 8 8.69 41.08 6.63
N GLN A 9 8.27 39.87 6.98
CA GLN A 9 8.38 38.71 6.10
C GLN A 9 7.34 38.72 4.97
N GLU A 10 6.09 39.08 5.25
CA GLU A 10 5.05 39.22 4.21
C GLU A 10 5.43 40.29 3.19
N ARG A 11 5.98 41.40 3.65
CA ARG A 11 6.47 42.45 2.75
C ARG A 11 7.61 41.97 1.85
N ARG A 12 8.53 41.15 2.36
CA ARG A 12 9.58 40.55 1.55
C ARG A 12 9.01 39.57 0.51
N ALA A 13 8.04 38.73 0.88
CA ALA A 13 7.38 37.81 -0.03
C ALA A 13 6.62 38.57 -1.13
N ALA A 14 5.82 39.60 -0.75
CA ALA A 14 5.11 40.46 -1.68
C ALA A 14 6.07 41.20 -2.64
N ASN A 15 7.19 41.72 -2.15
CA ASN A 15 8.22 42.35 -3.00
C ASN A 15 8.76 41.35 -4.05
N GLN A 16 8.93 40.10 -3.70
CA GLN A 16 9.37 39.07 -4.65
C GLN A 16 8.32 38.80 -5.73
N VAL A 17 7.04 38.73 -5.33
CA VAL A 17 5.90 38.58 -6.26
C VAL A 17 5.85 39.79 -7.22
N TRP A 18 5.91 41.01 -6.70
CA TRP A 18 5.87 42.23 -7.52
C TRP A 18 7.05 42.35 -8.49
N ALA A 19 8.25 42.03 -8.02
CA ALA A 19 9.44 42.04 -8.87
C ALA A 19 9.35 41.00 -9.99
N ALA A 20 8.78 39.84 -9.73
CA ALA A 20 8.58 38.82 -10.76
C ALA A 20 7.46 39.20 -11.74
N ALA A 21 6.36 39.77 -11.26
CA ALA A 21 5.27 40.27 -12.07
C ALA A 21 5.66 41.45 -12.97
N GLY A 22 6.67 42.23 -12.54
CA GLY A 22 7.01 43.50 -13.17
C GLY A 22 5.96 44.59 -12.92
N ALA A 23 5.09 44.42 -11.92
CA ALA A 23 4.04 45.34 -11.51
C ALA A 23 4.02 45.44 -9.99
N TYR A 24 3.77 46.64 -9.49
CA TYR A 24 3.76 46.94 -8.05
C TYR A 24 2.40 47.44 -7.59
N GLY A 25 2.09 47.25 -6.32
CA GLY A 25 0.90 47.83 -5.69
C GLY A 25 -0.40 47.04 -5.84
N PHE A 26 -0.36 45.82 -6.39
CA PHE A 26 -1.48 44.87 -6.29
C PHE A 26 -1.35 43.98 -5.06
N GLU A 27 -2.45 43.47 -4.55
CA GLU A 27 -2.44 42.50 -3.46
C GLU A 27 -2.22 41.09 -4.02
N PRO A 28 -1.11 40.41 -3.69
CA PRO A 28 -0.89 39.04 -4.17
C PRO A 28 -1.97 38.08 -3.65
N LEU A 29 -2.54 37.25 -4.52
CA LEU A 29 -3.51 36.23 -4.15
C LEU A 29 -2.92 35.14 -3.24
N PHE A 30 -1.65 34.84 -3.43
CA PHE A 30 -0.94 33.80 -2.71
C PHE A 30 0.45 34.29 -2.32
N LEU A 31 0.94 33.81 -1.18
CA LEU A 31 2.30 33.97 -0.73
C LEU A 31 2.88 32.62 -0.33
N ALA A 32 4.08 32.29 -0.81
CA ALA A 32 4.75 31.04 -0.56
C ALA A 32 5.71 31.15 0.63
N ARG A 33 5.61 30.23 1.58
CA ARG A 33 6.51 30.11 2.72
C ARG A 33 7.01 28.67 2.86
N ASN A 34 8.22 28.54 3.33
CA ASN A 34 8.78 27.28 3.73
C ASN A 34 8.17 26.77 5.06
N THR A 35 8.38 25.51 5.39
CA THR A 35 7.89 24.91 6.64
C THR A 35 8.49 25.51 7.91
N ASP A 36 9.66 26.10 7.81
CA ASP A 36 10.33 26.83 8.90
C ASP A 36 9.80 28.27 9.05
N GLY A 37 8.84 28.69 8.22
CA GLY A 37 8.26 30.02 8.19
C GLY A 37 9.09 31.04 7.39
N THR A 38 10.22 30.66 6.82
CA THR A 38 11.00 31.51 5.91
C THR A 38 10.30 31.66 4.55
N ILE A 39 10.71 32.67 3.79
CA ILE A 39 10.12 32.96 2.48
C ILE A 39 10.67 31.98 1.45
N ASP A 40 9.78 31.38 0.69
CA ASP A 40 10.16 30.63 -0.51
C ASP A 40 10.33 31.59 -1.69
N PHE A 41 11.56 31.94 -2.01
CA PHE A 41 11.86 32.90 -3.07
C PHE A 41 11.43 32.40 -4.44
N TYR A 42 11.64 31.13 -4.75
CA TYR A 42 11.30 30.59 -6.06
C TYR A 42 9.79 30.56 -6.29
N MET A 43 9.03 30.02 -5.32
CA MET A 43 7.57 29.92 -5.48
C MET A 43 6.91 31.31 -5.46
N ASN A 44 7.42 32.28 -4.71
CA ASN A 44 6.92 33.66 -4.81
C ASN A 44 7.24 34.31 -6.19
N CYS A 45 8.38 33.99 -6.80
CA CYS A 45 8.62 34.35 -8.21
C CYS A 45 7.56 33.74 -9.12
N ILE A 46 7.25 32.44 -8.96
CA ILE A 46 6.23 31.75 -9.77
C ILE A 46 4.85 32.40 -9.59
N VAL A 47 4.46 32.75 -8.36
CA VAL A 47 3.20 33.50 -8.10
C VAL A 47 3.14 34.80 -8.92
N GLY A 48 4.22 35.58 -8.89
CA GLY A 48 4.30 36.82 -9.66
C GLY A 48 4.26 36.60 -11.18
N LEU A 49 4.90 35.55 -11.69
CA LEU A 49 4.87 35.20 -13.10
C LEU A 49 3.49 34.69 -13.53
N VAL A 50 2.81 33.93 -12.69
CA VAL A 50 1.43 33.49 -12.92
C VAL A 50 0.49 34.69 -13.00
N HIS A 51 0.63 35.67 -12.09
CA HIS A 51 -0.08 36.95 -12.20
C HIS A 51 0.18 37.66 -13.53
N LYS A 52 1.46 37.74 -13.93
CA LYS A 52 1.88 38.41 -15.17
C LYS A 52 1.28 37.82 -16.43
N TYR A 53 1.25 36.49 -16.54
CA TYR A 53 0.86 35.78 -17.77
C TYR A 53 -0.63 35.40 -17.81
N TYR A 54 -1.24 35.13 -16.68
CA TYR A 54 -2.61 34.60 -16.59
C TYR A 54 -3.61 35.54 -15.91
N GLY A 55 -3.12 36.45 -15.09
CA GLY A 55 -3.96 37.42 -14.37
C GLY A 55 -4.72 36.82 -13.19
N ASP A 56 -5.00 37.67 -12.19
CA ASP A 56 -5.64 37.24 -10.94
C ASP A 56 -7.08 36.75 -11.11
N ALA A 57 -7.83 37.32 -12.05
CA ALA A 57 -9.21 36.93 -12.28
C ALA A 57 -9.35 35.47 -12.71
N LEU A 58 -8.51 35.03 -13.65
CA LEU A 58 -8.48 33.65 -14.13
C LEU A 58 -8.02 32.68 -13.02
N ILE A 59 -7.00 33.08 -12.26
CA ILE A 59 -6.47 32.26 -11.15
C ILE A 59 -7.53 32.09 -10.05
N ARG A 60 -8.24 33.17 -9.68
CA ARG A 60 -9.38 33.05 -8.74
C ARG A 60 -10.47 32.12 -9.27
N ASP A 61 -10.81 32.23 -10.54
CA ASP A 61 -11.83 31.38 -11.18
C ASP A 61 -11.41 29.90 -11.20
N ILE A 62 -10.13 29.61 -11.45
CA ILE A 62 -9.60 28.24 -11.40
C ILE A 62 -9.72 27.66 -9.99
N PHE A 63 -9.16 28.33 -8.97
CA PHE A 63 -9.14 27.81 -7.60
C PHE A 63 -10.52 27.81 -6.94
N SER A 64 -11.46 28.63 -7.38
CA SER A 64 -12.87 28.62 -6.94
C SER A 64 -13.62 27.35 -7.37
N ALA A 65 -13.18 26.68 -8.45
CA ALA A 65 -13.87 25.50 -8.98
C ALA A 65 -13.92 24.33 -7.99
N TRP A 66 -12.99 24.23 -7.06
CA TRP A 66 -12.95 23.20 -6.02
C TRP A 66 -12.84 23.77 -4.60
N GLU A 67 -13.18 25.04 -4.41
CA GLU A 67 -13.17 25.68 -3.10
C GLU A 67 -14.14 24.99 -2.14
N GLY A 68 -13.65 24.68 -0.93
CA GLY A 68 -14.44 23.95 0.06
C GLY A 68 -14.51 22.43 -0.12
N ASP A 69 -13.89 21.87 -1.17
CA ASP A 69 -13.77 20.42 -1.31
C ASP A 69 -12.83 19.83 -0.24
N THR A 70 -13.12 18.62 0.19
CA THR A 70 -12.27 17.91 1.17
C THR A 70 -10.86 17.65 0.65
N ARG A 71 -10.70 17.61 -0.68
CA ARG A 71 -9.43 17.39 -1.40
C ARG A 71 -8.75 18.69 -1.81
N GLN A 72 -9.32 19.85 -1.48
CA GLN A 72 -8.81 21.16 -1.90
C GLN A 72 -7.30 21.31 -1.74
N PRO A 73 -6.65 20.95 -0.58
CA PRO A 73 -5.20 21.11 -0.45
C PRO A 73 -4.41 20.32 -1.48
N MET A 74 -4.88 19.11 -1.83
CA MET A 74 -4.25 18.27 -2.86
C MET A 74 -4.41 18.88 -4.24
N LEU A 75 -5.60 19.36 -4.56
CA LEU A 75 -5.91 19.98 -5.86
C LEU A 75 -5.13 21.28 -6.05
N ASP A 76 -5.02 22.08 -5.00
CA ASP A 76 -4.21 23.31 -5.00
C ASP A 76 -2.75 23.01 -5.28
N ASP A 77 -2.15 22.03 -4.60
CA ASP A 77 -0.75 21.63 -4.80
C ASP A 77 -0.50 21.11 -6.23
N MET A 78 -1.41 20.33 -6.79
CA MET A 78 -1.32 19.85 -8.17
C MET A 78 -1.47 20.97 -9.18
N ALA A 79 -2.39 21.93 -8.94
CA ALA A 79 -2.55 23.11 -9.77
C ALA A 79 -1.27 23.95 -9.76
N TRP A 80 -0.64 24.14 -8.62
CA TRP A 80 0.62 24.87 -8.52
C TRP A 80 1.78 24.19 -9.23
N LEU A 81 1.86 22.85 -9.24
CA LEU A 81 2.85 22.14 -10.04
C LEU A 81 2.65 22.34 -11.55
N TYR A 82 1.40 22.42 -12.00
CA TYR A 82 1.06 22.69 -13.39
C TYR A 82 1.39 24.14 -13.78
N LEU A 83 0.96 25.11 -12.99
CA LEU A 83 1.21 26.53 -13.16
C LEU A 83 2.70 26.88 -13.09
N GLU A 84 3.44 26.22 -12.18
CA GLU A 84 4.90 26.36 -12.06
C GLU A 84 5.60 26.02 -13.38
N ASN A 85 5.25 24.88 -13.97
CA ASN A 85 5.85 24.47 -15.23
C ASN A 85 5.53 25.47 -16.37
N ALA A 86 4.29 25.93 -16.45
CA ALA A 86 3.87 26.88 -17.48
C ALA A 86 4.57 28.24 -17.33
N ALA A 87 4.54 28.83 -16.13
CA ALA A 87 5.17 30.13 -15.85
C ALA A 87 6.70 30.09 -16.01
N TYR A 88 7.34 29.04 -15.55
CA TYR A 88 8.78 28.81 -15.70
C TYR A 88 9.17 28.78 -17.18
N ARG A 89 8.48 28.01 -18.01
CA ARG A 89 8.78 27.90 -19.46
C ARG A 89 8.60 29.22 -20.21
N LEU A 90 7.59 30.01 -19.86
CA LEU A 90 7.33 31.30 -20.46
C LEU A 90 8.41 32.34 -20.15
N GLU A 91 8.92 32.34 -18.93
CA GLU A 91 9.86 33.38 -18.50
C GLU A 91 11.32 32.96 -18.62
N LEU A 92 11.68 31.69 -18.65
CA LEU A 92 13.05 31.19 -18.71
C LEU A 92 13.89 31.85 -19.81
N PRO A 93 13.39 32.05 -21.07
CA PRO A 93 14.16 32.70 -22.12
C PRO A 93 14.52 34.16 -21.81
N ARG A 94 13.70 34.83 -20.97
CA ARG A 94 13.88 36.24 -20.59
C ARG A 94 14.67 36.39 -19.29
N ARG A 95 14.56 35.42 -18.38
CA ARG A 95 15.21 35.44 -17.07
C ARG A 95 15.93 34.12 -16.76
N PRO A 96 17.12 33.89 -17.30
CA PRO A 96 17.84 32.61 -17.07
C PRO A 96 18.15 32.30 -15.60
N VAL A 97 18.21 33.33 -14.74
CA VAL A 97 18.40 33.15 -13.25
C VAL A 97 17.33 32.27 -12.61
N LEU A 98 16.17 32.11 -13.24
CA LEU A 98 15.11 31.21 -12.75
C LEU A 98 15.57 29.76 -12.66
N GLU A 99 16.49 29.33 -13.51
CA GLU A 99 17.05 27.98 -13.46
C GLU A 99 17.81 27.74 -12.14
N ALA A 100 18.66 28.69 -11.75
CA ALA A 100 19.39 28.61 -10.49
C ALA A 100 18.45 28.65 -9.27
N LEU A 101 17.42 29.50 -9.29
CA LEU A 101 16.42 29.55 -8.22
C LEU A 101 15.59 28.26 -8.14
N ARG A 102 15.22 27.69 -9.26
CA ARG A 102 14.53 26.41 -9.36
C ARG A 102 15.36 25.27 -8.81
N PHE A 103 16.64 25.25 -9.14
CA PHE A 103 17.59 24.27 -8.60
C PHE A 103 17.74 24.41 -7.08
N ALA A 104 17.93 25.62 -6.57
CA ALA A 104 18.03 25.87 -5.13
C ALA A 104 16.77 25.46 -4.36
N HIS A 105 15.58 25.72 -4.93
CA HIS A 105 14.31 25.26 -4.36
C HIS A 105 14.22 23.73 -4.33
N ALA A 106 14.61 23.05 -5.41
CA ALA A 106 14.62 21.61 -5.48
C ALA A 106 15.59 20.97 -4.47
N ASP A 107 16.77 21.55 -4.28
CA ASP A 107 17.73 21.07 -3.30
C ASP A 107 17.25 21.29 -1.86
N TYR A 108 16.64 22.44 -1.59
CA TYR A 108 16.00 22.72 -0.29
C TYR A 108 14.87 21.74 0.02
N PHE A 109 14.03 21.39 -0.97
CA PHE A 109 12.98 20.40 -0.81
C PHE A 109 13.54 19.08 -0.29
N PHE A 110 14.65 18.59 -0.85
CA PHE A 110 15.26 17.34 -0.41
C PHE A 110 16.04 17.47 0.90
N ALA A 111 16.61 18.63 1.22
CA ALA A 111 17.26 18.88 2.50
C ALA A 111 16.28 18.77 3.69
N ILE A 112 15.00 19.10 3.46
CA ILE A 112 13.93 18.92 4.46
C ILE A 112 13.46 17.47 4.50
N GLN A 113 13.38 16.79 3.36
CA GLN A 113 12.94 15.41 3.26
C GLN A 113 13.77 14.46 4.13
N TYR A 114 15.07 14.68 4.27
CA TYR A 114 15.93 13.86 5.13
C TYR A 114 15.60 13.99 6.64
N LYS A 115 14.86 15.02 7.03
CA LYS A 115 14.44 15.25 8.42
C LYS A 115 13.12 14.60 8.78
N LEU A 116 12.39 14.12 7.79
CA LEU A 116 11.09 13.47 7.94
C LEU A 116 11.22 12.01 7.52
N SER A 117 10.72 11.10 8.32
CA SER A 117 10.65 9.70 7.92
C SER A 117 9.76 9.57 6.69
N ARG A 118 10.07 8.64 5.78
CA ARG A 118 9.25 8.33 4.60
C ARG A 118 7.79 8.09 4.98
N GLN A 119 7.55 7.57 6.15
CA GLN A 119 6.24 7.25 6.71
C GLN A 119 5.43 8.48 7.09
N GLU A 120 6.06 9.51 7.66
CA GLU A 120 5.40 10.78 7.98
C GLU A 120 4.93 11.51 6.71
N TRP A 121 5.67 11.37 5.62
CA TRP A 121 5.29 11.89 4.32
C TRP A 121 4.12 11.13 3.69
N MET A 122 4.15 9.81 3.72
CA MET A 122 3.08 8.95 3.18
C MET A 122 1.75 9.13 3.94
N ALA A 123 1.81 9.44 5.24
CA ALA A 123 0.63 9.65 6.07
C ALA A 123 -0.17 10.93 5.70
N LYS A 124 0.44 11.91 5.00
CA LYS A 124 -0.19 13.21 4.73
C LYS A 124 -0.83 13.34 3.36
N ASN A 125 -0.07 13.12 2.32
CA ASN A 125 -0.57 13.03 0.94
C ASN A 125 0.51 12.42 0.03
N GLN A 126 0.56 11.11 -0.03
CA GLN A 126 1.54 10.36 -0.80
C GLN A 126 1.62 10.82 -2.26
N LEU A 127 0.47 11.09 -2.89
CA LEU A 127 0.41 11.43 -4.31
C LEU A 127 1.08 12.78 -4.59
N VAL A 128 0.73 13.83 -3.82
CA VAL A 128 1.34 15.17 -3.95
C VAL A 128 2.84 15.10 -3.75
N TYR A 129 3.27 14.41 -2.69
CA TYR A 129 4.68 14.23 -2.42
C TYR A 129 5.42 13.53 -3.56
N THR A 130 4.85 12.44 -4.11
CA THR A 130 5.45 11.72 -5.24
C THR A 130 5.57 12.62 -6.47
N MET A 131 4.56 13.45 -6.77
CA MET A 131 4.59 14.38 -7.89
C MET A 131 5.64 15.48 -7.70
N GLN A 132 5.73 16.06 -6.51
CA GLN A 132 6.76 17.03 -6.17
C GLN A 132 8.17 16.42 -6.23
N ALA A 133 8.36 15.23 -5.65
CA ALA A 133 9.64 14.52 -5.69
C ALA A 133 10.06 14.17 -7.13
N ALA A 134 9.13 13.74 -7.97
CA ALA A 134 9.40 13.48 -9.38
C ALA A 134 9.86 14.75 -10.13
N ARG A 135 9.16 15.87 -9.89
CA ARG A 135 9.49 17.18 -10.46
C ARG A 135 10.88 17.64 -10.04
N TRP A 136 11.15 17.67 -8.73
CA TRP A 136 12.37 18.24 -8.20
C TRP A 136 13.59 17.35 -8.41
N ARG A 137 13.45 16.01 -8.44
CA ARG A 137 14.54 15.13 -8.88
C ARG A 137 14.93 15.35 -10.34
N LYS A 138 13.93 15.53 -11.20
CA LYS A 138 14.19 15.86 -12.61
C LYS A 138 14.97 17.18 -12.77
N VAL A 139 14.63 18.21 -11.98
CA VAL A 139 15.34 19.49 -11.94
C VAL A 139 16.79 19.32 -11.50
N LEU A 140 17.05 18.46 -10.52
CA LEU A 140 18.39 18.16 -10.00
C LEU A 140 19.18 17.16 -10.87
N GLY A 141 18.65 16.71 -12.01
CA GLY A 141 19.29 15.67 -12.83
C GLY A 141 19.39 14.31 -12.16
N ARG A 142 18.62 14.05 -11.09
CA ARG A 142 18.60 12.78 -10.35
C ARG A 142 17.57 11.83 -10.96
N THR A 143 17.77 10.52 -10.76
CA THR A 143 16.80 9.49 -11.17
C THR A 143 15.43 9.72 -10.54
N ALA A 144 14.35 9.53 -11.33
CA ALA A 144 12.99 9.65 -10.84
C ALA A 144 12.74 8.72 -9.63
N PRO A 145 11.86 9.10 -8.71
CA PRO A 145 11.45 8.18 -7.64
C PRO A 145 10.74 6.97 -8.24
N VAL A 146 10.66 5.88 -7.48
CA VAL A 146 9.86 4.73 -7.90
C VAL A 146 8.39 5.16 -7.90
N MET A 147 7.76 5.10 -9.08
CA MET A 147 6.39 5.53 -9.32
C MET A 147 5.59 4.41 -9.97
N THR A 148 4.32 4.35 -9.65
CA THR A 148 3.36 3.53 -10.39
C THR A 148 3.17 4.07 -11.82
N PRO A 149 2.63 3.27 -12.76
CA PRO A 149 2.29 3.76 -14.11
C PRO A 149 1.35 4.96 -14.09
N TYR A 150 0.39 4.96 -13.15
CA TYR A 150 -0.52 6.07 -12.94
C TYR A 150 0.22 7.35 -12.53
N GLU A 151 1.09 7.27 -11.51
CA GLU A 151 1.89 8.40 -11.03
C GLU A 151 2.84 8.92 -12.11
N SER A 152 3.46 8.04 -12.88
CA SER A 152 4.32 8.42 -14.00
C SER A 152 3.55 9.20 -15.08
N SER A 153 2.35 8.72 -15.43
CA SER A 153 1.47 9.37 -16.40
C SER A 153 0.97 10.72 -15.89
N LEU A 154 0.62 10.83 -14.60
CA LEU A 154 0.22 12.08 -13.97
C LEU A 154 1.38 13.08 -13.91
N ALA A 155 2.58 12.65 -13.52
CA ALA A 155 3.77 13.50 -13.47
C ALA A 155 4.11 14.09 -14.85
N ALA A 156 3.95 13.31 -15.92
CA ALA A 156 4.10 13.77 -17.29
C ALA A 156 3.01 14.79 -17.67
N ALA A 157 1.76 14.53 -17.31
CA ALA A 157 0.64 15.43 -17.59
C ALA A 157 0.72 16.76 -16.85
N LEU A 158 1.28 16.78 -15.63
CA LEU A 158 1.54 18.01 -14.85
C LEU A 158 2.70 18.84 -15.42
N ALA A 159 3.47 18.33 -16.39
CA ALA A 159 4.58 19.02 -17.01
C ALA A 159 4.47 19.01 -18.55
N PRO A 160 3.40 19.54 -19.14
CA PRO A 160 3.23 19.54 -20.58
C PRO A 160 4.38 20.29 -21.27
N GLU A 161 4.74 19.82 -22.47
CA GLU A 161 5.75 20.51 -23.28
C GLU A 161 5.23 21.82 -23.88
N THR A 162 3.95 21.83 -24.23
CA THR A 162 3.25 23.01 -24.74
C THR A 162 2.73 23.85 -23.58
N VAL A 163 2.97 25.15 -23.64
CA VAL A 163 2.43 26.07 -22.63
C VAL A 163 0.96 26.33 -22.92
N PRO A 164 0.05 26.17 -21.95
CA PRO A 164 -1.37 26.40 -22.16
C PRO A 164 -1.67 27.89 -22.37
N GLU A 165 -2.56 28.19 -23.32
CA GLU A 165 -3.08 29.54 -23.49
C GLU A 165 -4.01 29.92 -22.30
N PRO A 166 -4.06 31.22 -21.93
CA PRO A 166 -4.90 31.66 -20.81
C PRO A 166 -6.38 31.24 -20.93
N ALA A 167 -6.95 31.27 -22.13
CA ALA A 167 -8.34 30.88 -22.38
C ALA A 167 -8.60 29.37 -22.17
N GLN A 168 -7.58 28.54 -22.30
CA GLN A 168 -7.70 27.07 -22.21
C GLN A 168 -7.22 26.52 -20.87
N LEU A 169 -6.42 27.27 -20.11
CA LEU A 169 -5.75 26.85 -18.88
C LEU A 169 -6.69 26.15 -17.88
N LYS A 170 -7.87 26.74 -17.63
CA LYS A 170 -8.88 26.18 -16.72
C LYS A 170 -9.42 24.86 -17.22
N ASN A 171 -9.76 24.79 -18.51
CA ASN A 171 -10.32 23.58 -19.11
C ASN A 171 -9.28 22.46 -19.17
N ASP A 172 -8.04 22.78 -19.49
CA ASP A 172 -6.93 21.80 -19.51
C ASP A 172 -6.70 21.22 -18.11
N LEU A 173 -6.70 22.06 -17.09
CA LEU A 173 -6.50 21.61 -15.70
C LEU A 173 -7.68 20.77 -15.20
N LEU A 174 -8.93 21.18 -15.49
CA LEU A 174 -10.11 20.40 -15.13
C LEU A 174 -10.17 19.06 -15.89
N ALA A 175 -9.82 19.07 -17.19
CA ALA A 175 -9.74 17.85 -17.99
C ALA A 175 -8.64 16.90 -17.46
N LEU A 176 -7.50 17.44 -17.04
CA LEU A 176 -6.45 16.67 -16.38
C LEU A 176 -6.99 16.06 -15.09
N TYR A 177 -7.66 16.82 -14.24
CA TYR A 177 -8.22 16.32 -12.99
C TYR A 177 -9.29 15.25 -13.21
N ALA A 178 -10.15 15.41 -14.20
CA ALA A 178 -11.13 14.40 -14.59
C ALA A 178 -10.48 13.12 -15.11
N LYS A 179 -9.48 13.25 -15.98
CA LYS A 179 -8.72 12.13 -16.56
C LYS A 179 -8.07 11.25 -15.49
N PHE A 180 -7.50 11.87 -14.47
CA PHE A 180 -6.82 11.18 -13.38
C PHE A 180 -7.70 10.96 -12.14
N ALA A 181 -9.03 11.15 -12.26
CA ALA A 181 -10.01 10.99 -11.18
C ALA A 181 -9.67 11.78 -9.89
N LEU A 182 -8.95 12.91 -10.04
CA LEU A 182 -8.62 13.79 -8.94
C LEU A 182 -9.81 14.66 -8.55
N PHE A 183 -10.57 15.16 -9.55
CA PHE A 183 -11.76 15.98 -9.37
C PHE A 183 -12.75 15.73 -10.51
N ASP A 184 -14.02 15.56 -10.17
CA ASP A 184 -15.12 15.21 -11.08
C ASP A 184 -16.10 16.35 -11.35
N GLY A 185 -15.78 17.57 -10.88
CA GLY A 185 -16.63 18.75 -11.00
C GLY A 185 -17.61 18.92 -9.82
N GLU A 186 -17.75 17.93 -8.94
CA GLU A 186 -18.60 18.01 -7.76
C GLU A 186 -17.78 18.33 -6.51
N VAL A 187 -18.09 19.46 -5.86
CA VAL A 187 -17.47 19.88 -4.60
C VAL A 187 -18.05 19.07 -3.44
N ARG A 188 -17.21 18.30 -2.78
CA ARG A 188 -17.59 17.46 -1.64
C ARG A 188 -17.28 18.19 -0.33
N GLN A 189 -18.32 18.83 0.22
CA GLN A 189 -18.20 19.52 1.50
C GLN A 189 -18.09 18.52 2.66
N LYS A 190 -17.21 18.81 3.61
CA LYS A 190 -17.25 18.14 4.90
C LYS A 190 -18.58 18.50 5.57
N PRO A 191 -19.31 17.52 6.16
CA PRO A 191 -20.40 17.88 7.08
C PRO A 191 -19.78 18.80 8.13
N ALA A 192 -20.36 20.00 8.27
CA ALA A 192 -19.86 21.07 9.12
C ALA A 192 -19.81 20.61 10.59
N LEU A 193 -18.70 20.07 11.02
CA LEU A 193 -18.34 19.89 12.42
C LEU A 193 -17.28 20.95 12.74
N HIS A 194 -17.74 22.09 13.25
CA HIS A 194 -16.85 23.10 13.82
C HIS A 194 -16.20 22.56 15.11
N LEU A 195 -15.18 21.72 14.97
CA LEU A 195 -14.24 21.45 16.02
C LEU A 195 -13.11 22.47 15.90
N ARG A 196 -13.24 23.58 16.66
CA ARG A 196 -12.12 24.48 16.94
C ARG A 196 -11.06 23.69 17.70
N LEU A 197 -10.10 23.13 17.00
CA LEU A 197 -8.86 22.63 17.58
C LEU A 197 -7.94 23.84 17.81
N GLN A 198 -8.09 24.48 18.96
CA GLN A 198 -7.14 25.49 19.45
C GLN A 198 -5.94 24.78 20.11
N GLY A 199 -4.75 25.20 19.79
CA GLY A 199 -3.54 24.84 20.53
C GLY A 199 -2.55 23.97 19.76
N PHE A 200 -1.92 23.10 20.48
CA PHE A 200 -0.77 22.26 20.11
C PHE A 200 -0.90 21.50 18.74
N TRP A 201 -2.10 21.07 18.36
CA TRP A 201 -2.34 20.33 17.11
C TRP A 201 -2.30 21.19 15.84
N ALA A 202 -2.62 22.49 15.95
CA ALA A 202 -2.49 23.40 14.80
C ALA A 202 -1.00 23.62 14.45
N LYS A 203 -0.12 23.67 15.44
CA LYS A 203 1.33 23.80 15.23
C LYS A 203 1.96 22.53 14.63
N LEU A 204 1.38 21.35 14.89
CA LEU A 204 1.87 20.09 14.33
C LEU A 204 1.44 19.92 12.85
N ALA A 205 0.26 20.40 12.48
CA ALA A 205 -0.24 20.36 11.10
C ALA A 205 0.55 21.28 10.14
N THR A 206 1.07 22.40 10.65
CA THR A 206 1.84 23.38 9.84
C THR A 206 3.31 22.97 9.59
N LYS A 207 3.82 21.99 10.33
CA LYS A 207 5.25 21.65 10.36
C LYS A 207 5.71 20.70 9.25
N THR A 208 4.88 20.37 8.27
CA THR A 208 5.08 19.16 7.46
C THR A 208 4.98 19.30 5.95
N MET A 209 4.76 20.48 5.39
CA MET A 209 4.94 20.71 3.97
C MET A 209 6.13 21.64 3.71
N PRO A 210 7.00 21.31 2.72
CA PRO A 210 8.20 22.13 2.45
C PRO A 210 7.89 23.54 1.94
N THR A 211 6.72 23.72 1.32
CA THR A 211 6.24 25.03 0.86
C THR A 211 4.73 25.12 1.06
N GLN A 212 4.26 26.15 1.73
CA GLN A 212 2.83 26.44 1.90
C GLN A 212 2.46 27.64 1.05
N MET A 213 1.45 27.46 0.20
CA MET A 213 0.77 28.54 -0.51
C MET A 213 -0.38 29.04 0.38
N ILE A 214 -0.31 30.26 0.86
CA ILE A 214 -1.30 30.88 1.74
C ILE A 214 -2.12 31.85 0.93
N LYS A 215 -3.44 31.63 0.89
CA LYS A 215 -4.40 32.58 0.33
C LYS A 215 -4.46 33.82 1.23
N THR A 216 -4.33 35.01 0.67
CA THR A 216 -4.26 36.26 1.43
C THR A 216 -5.63 36.84 1.82
N ASP A 217 -6.73 36.12 1.60
CA ASP A 217 -8.04 36.54 2.06
C ASP A 217 -8.07 36.67 3.59
N ARG A 218 -8.47 37.83 4.08
CA ARG A 218 -8.52 38.19 5.49
C ARG A 218 -9.25 37.16 6.33
N VAL A 219 -8.54 36.41 7.15
CA VAL A 219 -9.11 35.79 8.33
C VAL A 219 -9.18 36.89 9.40
N THR A 220 -10.33 37.50 9.56
CA THR A 220 -10.63 38.33 10.75
C THR A 220 -10.61 37.41 11.96
N VAL A 221 -9.52 37.47 12.71
CA VAL A 221 -9.44 36.84 14.03
C VAL A 221 -10.18 37.75 15.01
N GLU A 222 -11.48 37.48 15.23
CA GLU A 222 -12.16 38.05 16.37
C GLU A 222 -11.58 37.43 17.66
N HIS A 223 -10.90 38.28 18.40
CA HIS A 223 -10.55 38.03 19.80
C HIS A 223 -11.84 38.17 20.62
N SER A 224 -12.52 37.07 20.91
CA SER A 224 -13.50 37.05 22.00
C SER A 224 -12.88 36.45 23.25
N GLY A 225 -12.99 37.25 24.31
CA GLY A 225 -12.34 37.06 25.60
C GLY A 225 -12.68 35.77 26.33
N ALA A 226 -11.88 35.53 27.35
CA ALA A 226 -11.99 34.46 28.31
C ALA A 226 -13.40 34.35 28.92
N VAL A 227 -13.95 33.15 28.96
CA VAL A 227 -15.02 32.75 29.87
C VAL A 227 -14.66 31.48 30.58
N ASP A 228 -14.80 31.59 31.90
CA ASP A 228 -14.45 30.64 32.94
C ASP A 228 -14.92 29.20 32.75
N ALA A 229 -14.02 28.31 33.23
CA ALA A 229 -14.31 26.90 33.40
C ALA A 229 -15.14 26.69 34.68
N THR A 230 -16.37 26.25 34.54
CA THR A 230 -17.10 25.59 35.60
C THR A 230 -17.81 24.33 35.10
N SER A 231 -17.45 23.27 35.79
CA SER A 231 -17.91 21.90 35.76
C SER A 231 -19.38 21.64 35.45
N SER A 232 -19.66 21.06 34.25
CA SER A 232 -20.78 20.14 33.98
C SER A 232 -20.76 19.49 32.57
N GLY A 233 -19.66 19.63 31.81
CA GLY A 233 -19.56 19.20 30.39
C GLY A 233 -19.19 17.73 30.13
N LEU A 234 -18.78 16.96 31.11
CA LEU A 234 -18.13 15.63 30.88
C LEU A 234 -19.09 14.51 30.40
N ALA A 235 -20.41 14.62 30.62
CA ALA A 235 -21.35 13.57 30.23
C ALA A 235 -21.88 13.72 28.79
N VAL A 236 -21.93 14.96 28.26
CA VAL A 236 -22.41 15.26 26.90
C VAL A 236 -21.32 14.97 25.86
N ASP A 237 -20.05 15.18 26.20
CA ASP A 237 -18.91 14.95 25.31
C ASP A 237 -18.67 13.47 24.99
N LYS A 238 -18.88 12.58 25.95
CA LYS A 238 -18.73 11.12 25.71
C LYS A 238 -19.73 10.56 24.70
N ARG A 239 -20.97 11.05 24.69
CA ARG A 239 -21.97 10.62 23.71
C ARG A 239 -21.67 11.18 22.32
N ARG A 240 -21.28 12.45 22.22
CA ARG A 240 -20.87 13.08 20.94
C ARG A 240 -19.58 12.47 20.39
N ALA A 241 -18.57 12.21 21.22
CA ALA A 241 -17.35 11.52 20.82
C ALA A 241 -17.63 10.09 20.31
N ASN A 242 -18.53 9.35 20.96
CA ASN A 242 -18.92 8.01 20.51
C ASN A 242 -19.71 8.01 19.19
N ILE A 243 -20.54 9.02 18.93
CA ILE A 243 -21.27 9.17 17.66
C ILE A 243 -20.28 9.50 16.54
N THR A 244 -19.32 10.39 16.78
CA THR A 244 -18.28 10.76 15.80
C THR A 244 -17.35 9.60 15.47
N LEU A 245 -16.97 8.79 16.47
CA LEU A 245 -16.15 7.57 16.28
C LEU A 245 -16.90 6.52 15.46
N LYS A 246 -18.20 6.30 15.72
CA LYS A 246 -19.03 5.38 14.94
C LYS A 246 -19.22 5.85 13.49
N GLN A 247 -19.41 7.13 13.27
CA GLN A 247 -19.53 7.73 11.92
C GLN A 247 -18.21 7.59 11.15
N ARG A 248 -17.07 7.83 11.81
CA ARG A 248 -15.75 7.65 11.20
C ARG A 248 -15.48 6.19 10.84
N ALA A 249 -15.80 5.25 11.72
CA ALA A 249 -15.67 3.82 11.45
C ALA A 249 -16.56 3.38 10.26
N ALA A 250 -17.78 3.90 10.16
CA ALA A 250 -18.68 3.63 9.03
C ALA A 250 -18.12 4.22 7.72
N GLN A 251 -17.54 5.43 7.76
CA GLN A 251 -16.90 6.07 6.60
C GLN A 251 -15.65 5.28 6.16
N ASP A 252 -14.79 4.86 7.09
CA ASP A 252 -13.60 4.06 6.77
C ASP A 252 -14.01 2.71 6.16
N ARG A 253 -15.05 2.07 6.69
CA ARG A 253 -15.59 0.84 6.10
C ARG A 253 -16.12 1.06 4.68
N ALA A 254 -16.93 2.10 4.46
CA ALA A 254 -17.44 2.43 3.13
C ALA A 254 -16.30 2.76 2.14
N TYR A 255 -15.25 3.41 2.63
CA TYR A 255 -14.05 3.68 1.84
C TYR A 255 -13.34 2.38 1.44
N ILE A 256 -13.11 1.45 2.37
CA ILE A 256 -12.47 0.16 2.09
C ILE A 256 -13.32 -0.66 1.10
N GLU A 257 -14.64 -0.70 1.29
CA GLU A 257 -15.56 -1.37 0.37
C GLU A 257 -15.52 -0.74 -1.04
N SER A 258 -15.46 0.58 -1.13
CA SER A 258 -15.37 1.27 -2.41
C SER A 258 -14.04 1.00 -3.14
N CYS A 259 -12.94 0.89 -2.41
CA CYS A 259 -11.59 0.66 -2.96
C CYS A 259 -11.33 -0.81 -3.32
N PHE A 260 -11.75 -1.75 -2.47
CA PHE A 260 -11.41 -3.17 -2.60
C PHE A 260 -12.60 -4.07 -2.93
N GLY A 261 -13.78 -3.48 -3.17
CA GLY A 261 -15.00 -4.23 -3.44
C GLY A 261 -15.64 -4.83 -2.19
N ARG A 262 -16.74 -5.55 -2.39
CA ARG A 262 -17.50 -6.14 -1.29
C ARG A 262 -16.71 -7.23 -0.58
N CYS A 263 -16.86 -7.27 0.76
CA CYS A 263 -16.37 -8.39 1.55
C CYS A 263 -17.17 -9.65 1.20
N PHE A 264 -16.48 -10.79 0.99
CA PHE A 264 -17.17 -12.05 0.73
C PHE A 264 -17.63 -12.76 2.01
N TYR A 265 -17.16 -12.32 3.19
CA TYR A 265 -17.74 -12.77 4.44
C TYR A 265 -19.07 -12.05 4.72
N PRO A 266 -20.13 -12.77 5.12
CA PRO A 266 -21.33 -12.15 5.66
C PRO A 266 -20.99 -11.24 6.86
N PRO A 267 -21.76 -10.16 7.12
CA PRO A 267 -21.44 -9.20 8.18
C PRO A 267 -21.32 -9.81 9.58
N GLU A 268 -22.07 -10.85 9.88
CA GLU A 268 -22.01 -11.56 11.17
C GLU A 268 -20.73 -12.38 11.29
N GLN A 269 -20.35 -13.08 10.24
CA GLN A 269 -19.15 -13.88 10.18
C GLN A 269 -17.89 -12.99 10.23
N LEU A 270 -17.91 -11.84 9.52
CA LEU A 270 -16.83 -10.87 9.57
C LEU A 270 -16.66 -10.32 11.00
N ARG A 271 -17.75 -9.97 11.68
CA ARG A 271 -17.71 -9.51 13.08
C ARG A 271 -17.13 -10.57 14.00
N LYS A 272 -17.52 -11.82 13.83
CA LYS A 272 -16.98 -12.95 14.62
C LYS A 272 -15.48 -13.12 14.37
N ALA A 273 -15.05 -13.11 13.12
CA ALA A 273 -13.63 -13.17 12.76
C ALA A 273 -12.84 -11.99 13.36
N GLU A 274 -13.37 -10.75 13.30
CA GLU A 274 -12.72 -9.59 13.93
C GLU A 274 -12.62 -9.73 15.46
N GLN A 275 -13.65 -10.23 16.14
CA GLN A 275 -13.61 -10.46 17.58
C GLN A 275 -12.56 -11.52 17.99
N GLU A 276 -12.39 -12.56 17.18
CA GLU A 276 -11.43 -13.64 17.45
C GLU A 276 -9.99 -13.22 17.08
N LEU A 277 -9.80 -12.52 15.97
CA LEU A 277 -8.49 -12.27 15.39
C LEU A 277 -7.90 -10.89 15.73
N CYS A 278 -8.74 -9.86 15.88
CA CYS A 278 -8.28 -8.49 16.17
C CYS A 278 -8.11 -8.28 17.69
N THR A 279 -7.32 -9.13 18.34
CA THR A 279 -7.05 -9.12 19.78
C THR A 279 -5.61 -8.76 20.12
N GLY A 280 -5.34 -8.36 21.37
CA GLY A 280 -3.99 -8.00 21.82
C GLY A 280 -3.43 -6.79 21.06
N VAL A 281 -2.28 -6.95 20.40
CA VAL A 281 -1.62 -5.89 19.61
C VAL A 281 -2.43 -5.42 18.41
N HIS A 282 -3.47 -6.16 18.03
CA HIS A 282 -4.37 -5.83 16.92
C HIS A 282 -5.71 -5.25 17.37
N LEU A 283 -5.87 -4.96 18.66
CA LEU A 283 -7.11 -4.37 19.17
C LEU A 283 -7.44 -3.05 18.48
N GLY A 284 -8.67 -2.94 17.97
CA GLY A 284 -9.13 -1.78 17.19
C GLY A 284 -8.71 -1.78 15.73
N CYS A 285 -8.02 -2.82 15.25
CA CYS A 285 -7.88 -3.09 13.81
C CYS A 285 -9.13 -3.82 13.29
N HIS A 286 -9.28 -3.85 11.97
CA HIS A 286 -10.38 -4.49 11.27
C HIS A 286 -9.86 -5.40 10.16
N LEU A 287 -10.70 -6.30 9.69
CA LEU A 287 -10.41 -7.23 8.60
C LEU A 287 -11.32 -6.95 7.40
N TRP A 288 -10.80 -7.18 6.21
CA TRP A 288 -11.58 -7.14 4.98
C TRP A 288 -11.10 -8.21 4.01
N PHE A 289 -12.04 -9.05 3.56
CA PHE A 289 -11.77 -10.14 2.64
C PHE A 289 -12.45 -9.85 1.31
N SER A 290 -11.70 -9.74 0.23
CA SER A 290 -12.25 -9.42 -1.08
C SER A 290 -11.67 -10.26 -2.20
N ALA A 291 -12.39 -10.34 -3.31
CA ALA A 291 -11.91 -10.96 -4.54
C ALA A 291 -11.05 -10.02 -5.41
N GLY A 292 -10.82 -8.80 -4.96
CA GLY A 292 -9.99 -7.81 -5.65
C GLY A 292 -10.67 -6.45 -5.84
N VAL A 293 -9.98 -5.56 -6.54
CA VAL A 293 -10.44 -4.18 -6.81
C VAL A 293 -11.51 -4.20 -7.91
N PRO A 294 -12.61 -3.44 -7.77
CA PRO A 294 -13.59 -3.27 -8.83
C PRO A 294 -12.96 -2.59 -10.07
N SER A 295 -13.59 -2.70 -11.22
CA SER A 295 -13.13 -1.97 -12.40
C SER A 295 -13.30 -0.45 -12.19
N PRO A 296 -12.50 0.41 -12.85
CA PRO A 296 -12.62 1.87 -12.72
C PRO A 296 -14.03 2.40 -13.03
N ALA A 297 -14.73 1.77 -13.98
CA ALA A 297 -16.09 2.12 -14.34
C ALA A 297 -17.12 1.82 -13.24
N GLN A 298 -16.84 0.86 -12.36
CA GLN A 298 -17.73 0.42 -11.28
C GLN A 298 -17.38 1.07 -9.93
N ALA A 299 -16.25 1.78 -9.85
CA ALA A 299 -15.81 2.40 -8.62
C ALA A 299 -16.69 3.62 -8.25
N PRO A 300 -17.31 3.64 -7.05
CA PRO A 300 -18.30 4.64 -6.69
C PRO A 300 -17.69 5.99 -6.33
N THR A 301 -16.44 6.04 -5.89
CA THR A 301 -15.77 7.27 -5.45
C THR A 301 -14.57 7.60 -6.32
N PRO A 302 -14.15 8.89 -6.45
CA PRO A 302 -12.96 9.24 -7.21
C PRO A 302 -11.70 8.57 -6.70
N GLU A 303 -11.52 8.47 -5.38
CA GLU A 303 -10.37 7.80 -4.77
C GLU A 303 -10.35 6.31 -5.14
N ALA A 304 -11.52 5.66 -5.14
CA ALA A 304 -11.64 4.27 -5.56
C ALA A 304 -11.38 4.12 -7.07
N ARG A 305 -11.84 5.07 -7.92
CA ARG A 305 -11.51 5.09 -9.35
C ARG A 305 -10.01 5.23 -9.60
N GLN A 306 -9.38 6.13 -8.86
CA GLN A 306 -7.93 6.33 -8.92
C GLN A 306 -7.17 5.04 -8.56
N LEU A 307 -7.53 4.38 -7.46
CA LEU A 307 -6.94 3.12 -7.04
C LEU A 307 -7.18 2.03 -8.09
N ALA A 308 -8.39 1.94 -8.63
CA ALA A 308 -8.76 0.98 -9.67
C ALA A 308 -7.95 1.20 -10.97
N GLN A 309 -7.75 2.45 -11.40
CA GLN A 309 -6.90 2.78 -12.55
C GLN A 309 -5.44 2.38 -12.30
N GLN A 310 -4.90 2.66 -11.11
CA GLN A 310 -3.55 2.21 -10.74
C GLN A 310 -3.43 0.69 -10.78
N ALA A 311 -4.40 -0.03 -10.25
CA ALA A 311 -4.42 -1.49 -10.22
C ALA A 311 -4.51 -2.08 -11.64
N GLU A 312 -5.29 -1.47 -12.53
CA GLU A 312 -5.45 -1.93 -13.91
C GLU A 312 -4.16 -1.73 -14.72
N LEU A 313 -3.59 -0.52 -14.66
CA LEU A 313 -2.31 -0.23 -15.31
C LEU A 313 -1.17 -1.12 -14.79
N GLN A 314 -1.16 -1.41 -13.48
CA GLN A 314 -0.18 -2.33 -12.92
C GLN A 314 -0.42 -3.77 -13.39
N ALA A 315 -1.66 -4.21 -13.51
CA ALA A 315 -1.98 -5.54 -14.04
C ALA A 315 -1.53 -5.71 -15.50
N GLU A 316 -1.64 -4.67 -16.32
CA GLU A 316 -1.10 -4.65 -17.69
C GLU A 316 0.43 -4.77 -17.69
N ARG A 317 1.13 -4.02 -16.84
CA ARG A 317 2.59 -4.14 -16.68
C ARG A 317 3.02 -5.52 -16.22
N ASN A 318 2.32 -6.11 -15.27
CA ASN A 318 2.61 -7.45 -14.78
C ASN A 318 2.51 -8.49 -15.92
N ARG A 319 1.45 -8.40 -16.74
CA ARG A 319 1.29 -9.27 -17.91
C ARG A 319 2.38 -9.05 -18.96
N ALA A 320 2.69 -7.80 -19.27
CA ALA A 320 3.73 -7.44 -20.24
C ALA A 320 5.11 -7.94 -19.79
N TYR A 321 5.44 -7.77 -18.50
CA TYR A 321 6.68 -8.28 -17.91
C TYR A 321 6.74 -9.81 -18.02
N TYR A 322 5.66 -10.52 -17.68
CA TYR A 322 5.59 -11.97 -17.76
C TYR A 322 5.75 -12.47 -19.20
N ALA A 323 5.08 -11.83 -20.15
CA ALA A 323 5.16 -12.16 -21.57
C ALA A 323 6.58 -11.91 -22.14
N LYS A 324 7.21 -10.80 -21.77
CA LYS A 324 8.59 -10.48 -22.20
C LYS A 324 9.61 -11.54 -21.77
N ASN A 325 9.39 -12.18 -20.62
CA ASN A 325 10.31 -13.16 -20.05
C ASN A 325 9.74 -14.58 -20.11
N GLN A 326 8.85 -14.86 -21.04
CA GLN A 326 8.05 -16.11 -21.08
C GLN A 326 8.92 -17.38 -21.13
N GLU A 327 9.98 -17.41 -21.91
CA GLU A 327 10.86 -18.57 -22.04
C GLU A 327 11.57 -18.90 -20.72
N LEU A 328 12.11 -17.85 -20.04
CA LEU A 328 12.70 -17.99 -18.72
C LEU A 328 11.68 -18.53 -17.71
N HIS A 329 10.48 -17.92 -17.67
CA HIS A 329 9.45 -18.31 -16.72
C HIS A 329 8.98 -19.75 -16.96
N ARG A 330 8.81 -20.15 -18.21
CA ARG A 330 8.47 -21.56 -18.58
C ARG A 330 9.55 -22.54 -18.11
N SER A 331 10.83 -22.23 -18.32
CA SER A 331 11.94 -23.05 -17.83
C SER A 331 11.92 -23.18 -16.30
N VAL A 332 11.65 -22.08 -15.58
CA VAL A 332 11.55 -22.07 -14.10
C VAL A 332 10.36 -22.94 -13.65
N VAL A 333 9.19 -22.81 -14.29
CA VAL A 333 8.00 -23.63 -13.99
C VAL A 333 8.29 -25.12 -14.19
N LEU A 334 8.90 -25.51 -15.31
CA LEU A 334 9.24 -26.92 -15.57
C LEU A 334 10.18 -27.49 -14.51
N ARG A 335 11.28 -26.78 -14.20
CA ARG A 335 12.24 -27.21 -13.16
C ARG A 335 11.57 -27.35 -11.81
N LEU A 336 10.79 -26.38 -11.41
CA LEU A 336 10.13 -26.39 -10.11
C LEU A 336 9.08 -27.51 -10.03
N THR A 337 8.32 -27.73 -11.11
CA THR A 337 7.37 -28.85 -11.22
C THR A 337 8.06 -30.19 -11.08
N GLU A 338 9.18 -30.40 -11.78
CA GLU A 338 9.97 -31.64 -11.66
C GLU A 338 10.52 -31.85 -10.25
N GLN A 339 11.06 -30.81 -9.63
CA GLN A 339 11.57 -30.88 -8.26
C GLN A 339 10.48 -31.27 -7.25
N ILE A 340 9.30 -30.63 -7.34
CA ILE A 340 8.16 -30.94 -6.46
C ILE A 340 7.66 -32.36 -6.73
N ARG A 341 7.48 -32.75 -7.99
CA ARG A 341 7.02 -34.11 -8.37
C ARG A 341 7.96 -35.18 -7.89
N ASN A 342 9.27 -35.01 -8.07
CA ASN A 342 10.25 -35.97 -7.61
C ASN A 342 10.23 -36.09 -6.08
N CYS A 343 10.03 -35.00 -5.35
CA CYS A 343 9.90 -35.04 -3.90
C CYS A 343 8.65 -35.83 -3.48
N ILE A 344 7.52 -35.58 -4.13
CA ILE A 344 6.27 -36.30 -3.85
C ILE A 344 6.46 -37.80 -4.13
N LEU A 345 7.05 -38.17 -5.28
CA LEU A 345 7.29 -39.57 -5.65
C LEU A 345 8.20 -40.31 -4.67
N VAL A 346 9.23 -39.64 -4.14
CA VAL A 346 10.14 -40.23 -3.14
C VAL A 346 9.42 -40.53 -1.82
N HIS A 347 8.45 -39.67 -1.43
CA HIS A 347 7.65 -39.87 -0.21
C HIS A 347 6.39 -40.71 -0.42
N GLN A 348 6.05 -41.04 -1.65
CA GLN A 348 5.00 -41.99 -2.03
C GLN A 348 5.50 -43.43 -2.14
N GLN A 349 6.55 -43.84 -1.44
CA GLN A 349 6.88 -45.25 -1.41
C GLN A 349 5.69 -45.98 -0.78
N PRO A 350 5.07 -46.94 -1.51
CA PRO A 350 3.92 -47.64 -1.00
C PRO A 350 4.32 -48.37 0.27
N ASP A 351 3.70 -47.99 1.38
CA ASP A 351 3.84 -48.76 2.61
C ASP A 351 3.24 -50.13 2.32
N GLN A 352 4.03 -51.18 2.52
CA GLN A 352 3.61 -52.53 2.20
C GLN A 352 2.84 -53.07 3.39
N ARG A 353 1.52 -53.10 3.29
CA ARG A 353 0.67 -53.70 4.30
C ARG A 353 0.68 -55.20 4.17
N ILE A 354 0.79 -55.89 5.33
CA ILE A 354 0.63 -57.33 5.39
C ILE A 354 -0.85 -57.68 5.23
N ALA A 355 -1.14 -58.42 4.12
CA ALA A 355 -2.49 -58.74 3.69
C ALA A 355 -2.67 -60.25 3.45
N ARG A 356 -3.90 -60.64 3.14
CA ARG A 356 -4.24 -62.02 2.73
C ARG A 356 -4.12 -62.25 1.22
N SER A 357 -3.85 -61.25 0.45
CA SER A 357 -3.68 -61.29 -0.98
C SER A 357 -2.67 -60.23 -1.40
N GLY A 358 -1.93 -60.45 -2.51
CA GLY A 358 -0.90 -59.56 -3.03
C GLY A 358 0.39 -60.33 -3.36
N ASP A 359 1.54 -59.66 -3.25
CA ASP A 359 2.87 -60.30 -3.48
C ASP A 359 3.27 -61.16 -2.28
N LEU A 360 3.69 -62.40 -2.51
CA LEU A 360 4.05 -63.34 -1.49
C LEU A 360 5.30 -62.89 -0.72
N CYS A 361 5.16 -62.66 0.61
CA CYS A 361 6.31 -62.37 1.46
C CYS A 361 7.01 -63.65 1.88
N ALA A 362 8.08 -64.01 1.20
CA ALA A 362 8.81 -65.28 1.44
C ALA A 362 9.25 -65.47 2.93
N GLY A 363 9.62 -64.38 3.63
CA GLY A 363 10.00 -64.43 5.04
C GLY A 363 8.84 -64.69 5.99
N ARG A 364 7.55 -64.65 5.53
CA ARG A 364 6.36 -64.86 6.34
C ARG A 364 5.56 -66.08 5.95
N VAL A 365 5.87 -66.76 4.87
CA VAL A 365 5.13 -67.96 4.36
C VAL A 365 4.99 -69.03 5.43
N TRP A 366 6.02 -69.24 6.27
CA TRP A 366 6.02 -70.22 7.34
C TRP A 366 4.91 -69.97 8.40
N ARG A 367 4.38 -68.78 8.51
CA ARG A 367 3.31 -68.45 9.48
C ARG A 367 1.98 -69.10 9.11
N ALA A 368 1.71 -69.32 7.83
CA ALA A 368 0.45 -69.90 7.38
C ALA A 368 0.29 -71.35 7.96
N PRO A 369 1.26 -72.29 7.75
CA PRO A 369 1.09 -73.63 8.27
C PRO A 369 1.38 -73.78 9.78
N TYR A 370 2.20 -72.92 10.40
CA TYR A 370 2.59 -73.11 11.82
C TYR A 370 1.77 -72.26 12.79
N LEU A 371 1.25 -71.11 12.35
CA LEU A 371 0.52 -70.15 13.18
C LEU A 371 -0.95 -69.94 12.75
N ASN A 372 -1.35 -70.62 11.68
CA ASN A 372 -2.69 -70.44 11.07
C ASN A 372 -2.98 -68.96 10.71
N ASP A 373 -1.94 -68.21 10.32
CA ASP A 373 -2.02 -66.77 9.97
C ASP A 373 -1.89 -66.62 8.46
N ASP A 374 -2.98 -66.42 7.75
CA ASP A 374 -3.07 -66.28 6.28
C ASP A 374 -2.50 -64.96 5.77
N ARG A 375 -2.09 -64.05 6.63
CA ARG A 375 -1.51 -62.74 6.27
C ARG A 375 -0.03 -62.89 5.95
N VAL A 376 0.25 -63.49 4.80
CA VAL A 376 1.60 -63.76 4.30
C VAL A 376 1.94 -63.02 3.03
N PHE A 377 1.02 -62.16 2.58
CA PHE A 377 1.20 -61.36 1.37
C PHE A 377 1.48 -59.90 1.74
N LEU A 378 2.22 -59.22 0.86
CA LEU A 378 2.44 -57.79 0.87
C LEU A 378 1.48 -57.21 -0.17
N CYS A 379 0.58 -56.35 0.25
CA CYS A 379 -0.27 -55.57 -0.63
C CYS A 379 0.27 -54.12 -0.59
N PRO A 380 0.58 -53.51 -1.72
CA PRO A 380 0.89 -52.09 -1.74
C PRO A 380 -0.35 -51.34 -1.23
N GLU A 381 -0.27 -50.69 -0.08
CA GLU A 381 -1.25 -49.73 0.34
C GLU A 381 -1.01 -48.49 -0.53
N GLU A 382 -1.94 -48.19 -1.45
CA GLU A 382 -1.97 -46.88 -2.08
C GLU A 382 -2.26 -45.87 -0.98
N GLU A 383 -1.22 -45.44 -0.25
CA GLU A 383 -1.34 -44.23 0.54
C GLU A 383 -1.72 -43.13 -0.43
N ASN A 384 -2.97 -42.73 -0.38
CA ASN A 384 -3.37 -41.43 -0.91
C ASN A 384 -2.36 -40.42 -0.33
N CYS A 385 -1.51 -39.86 -1.18
CA CYS A 385 -0.62 -38.77 -0.79
C CYS A 385 -1.40 -37.87 0.15
N PRO A 386 -0.91 -37.59 1.36
CA PRO A 386 -1.65 -36.76 2.30
C PRO A 386 -2.01 -35.48 1.56
N ALA A 387 -3.33 -35.28 1.35
CA ALA A 387 -3.83 -34.15 0.61
C ALA A 387 -3.37 -32.89 1.35
N PHE A 388 -2.35 -32.24 0.86
CA PHE A 388 -1.93 -30.96 1.39
C PHE A 388 -2.34 -29.83 0.44
N THR A 389 -2.60 -28.67 1.00
CA THR A 389 -2.95 -27.47 0.26
C THR A 389 -1.90 -26.39 0.51
N VAL A 390 -1.74 -25.51 -0.46
CA VAL A 390 -0.77 -24.42 -0.38
C VAL A 390 -1.49 -23.08 -0.45
N ASP A 391 -1.20 -22.22 0.52
CA ASP A 391 -1.56 -20.81 0.52
C ASP A 391 -0.34 -19.96 0.18
N LEU A 392 -0.37 -19.26 -0.97
CA LEU A 392 0.61 -18.24 -1.31
C LEU A 392 0.10 -16.89 -0.84
N LEU A 393 0.83 -16.26 0.07
CA LEU A 393 0.50 -14.96 0.62
C LEU A 393 1.49 -13.92 0.14
N LEU A 394 1.03 -13.00 -0.70
CA LEU A 394 1.85 -11.96 -1.32
C LEU A 394 1.76 -10.68 -0.50
N ASP A 395 2.88 -10.20 -0.01
CA ASP A 395 2.97 -8.89 0.60
C ASP A 395 2.73 -7.81 -0.48
N ALA A 396 1.70 -7.01 -0.27
CA ALA A 396 1.28 -5.95 -1.18
C ALA A 396 1.42 -4.56 -0.53
N SER A 397 2.37 -4.39 0.38
CA SER A 397 2.71 -3.11 0.98
C SER A 397 3.42 -2.18 -0.01
N ALA A 398 3.41 -0.88 0.29
CA ALA A 398 4.04 0.14 -0.55
C ALA A 398 5.56 -0.04 -0.70
N SER A 399 6.23 -0.75 0.21
CA SER A 399 7.64 -1.10 0.05
C SER A 399 7.90 -1.97 -1.19
N ARG A 400 6.88 -2.67 -1.69
CA ARG A 400 6.94 -3.56 -2.87
C ARG A 400 6.72 -2.86 -4.22
N LEU A 401 6.45 -1.56 -4.24
CA LEU A 401 6.19 -0.79 -5.47
C LEU A 401 7.25 -0.96 -6.55
N HIS A 402 8.51 -1.16 -6.18
CA HIS A 402 9.63 -1.29 -7.11
C HIS A 402 9.77 -2.69 -7.75
N CYS A 403 9.09 -3.71 -7.24
CA CYS A 403 9.24 -5.10 -7.69
C CYS A 403 7.90 -5.82 -7.91
N GLN A 404 6.82 -5.07 -8.15
CA GLN A 404 5.47 -5.62 -8.31
C GLN A 404 5.39 -6.67 -9.43
N GLU A 405 6.00 -6.40 -10.58
CA GLU A 405 6.01 -7.29 -11.74
C GLU A 405 6.71 -8.62 -11.42
N VAL A 406 7.79 -8.54 -10.64
CA VAL A 406 8.57 -9.72 -10.21
C VAL A 406 7.75 -10.56 -9.24
N ILE A 407 7.09 -9.94 -8.24
CA ILE A 407 6.25 -10.65 -7.28
C ILE A 407 5.06 -11.32 -7.97
N ALA A 408 4.38 -10.60 -8.87
CA ALA A 408 3.27 -11.17 -9.64
C ALA A 408 3.72 -12.38 -10.47
N ALA A 409 4.88 -12.27 -11.15
CA ALA A 409 5.44 -13.36 -11.93
C ALA A 409 5.82 -14.56 -11.06
N GLN A 410 6.45 -14.34 -9.89
CA GLN A 410 6.77 -15.39 -8.92
C GLN A 410 5.51 -16.08 -8.40
N GLY A 411 4.47 -15.30 -8.06
CA GLY A 411 3.18 -15.85 -7.65
C GLY A 411 2.55 -16.75 -8.71
N VAL A 412 2.61 -16.35 -9.99
CA VAL A 412 2.11 -17.17 -11.12
C VAL A 412 2.94 -18.43 -11.27
N ILE A 413 4.28 -18.34 -11.27
CA ILE A 413 5.18 -19.47 -11.43
C ILE A 413 4.97 -20.51 -10.32
N LEU A 414 4.92 -20.08 -9.06
CA LEU A 414 4.68 -20.97 -7.92
C LEU A 414 3.30 -21.63 -8.01
N ALA A 415 2.25 -20.85 -8.29
CA ALA A 415 0.90 -21.37 -8.42
C ALA A 415 0.77 -22.37 -9.57
N GLU A 416 1.44 -22.11 -10.70
CA GLU A 416 1.46 -22.98 -11.87
C GLU A 416 2.20 -24.29 -11.59
N SER A 417 3.37 -24.20 -10.99
CA SER A 417 4.19 -25.38 -10.68
C SER A 417 3.49 -26.32 -9.69
N LEU A 418 2.85 -25.77 -8.66
CA LEU A 418 2.07 -26.54 -7.68
C LEU A 418 0.83 -27.17 -8.32
N ALA A 419 0.09 -26.40 -9.12
CA ALA A 419 -1.09 -26.91 -9.83
C ALA A 419 -0.74 -28.03 -10.83
N ASN A 420 0.41 -27.95 -11.50
CA ASN A 420 0.90 -29.01 -12.41
C ASN A 420 1.27 -30.30 -11.65
N CYS A 421 1.49 -30.22 -10.34
CA CYS A 421 1.67 -31.37 -9.45
C CYS A 421 0.36 -31.86 -8.82
N GLY A 422 -0.79 -31.29 -9.18
CA GLY A 422 -2.09 -31.65 -8.60
C GLY A 422 -2.34 -31.06 -7.21
N ILE A 423 -1.50 -30.15 -6.72
CA ILE A 423 -1.61 -29.54 -5.40
C ILE A 423 -2.59 -28.35 -5.49
N PRO A 424 -3.67 -28.35 -4.69
CA PRO A 424 -4.56 -27.19 -4.59
C PRO A 424 -3.83 -25.98 -4.05
N VAL A 425 -3.93 -24.84 -4.77
CA VAL A 425 -3.22 -23.61 -4.41
C VAL A 425 -4.18 -22.43 -4.39
N ARG A 426 -4.15 -21.66 -3.30
CA ARG A 426 -4.78 -20.34 -3.19
C ARG A 426 -3.72 -19.26 -3.20
N VAL A 427 -3.97 -18.16 -3.88
CA VAL A 427 -3.09 -17.00 -3.91
C VAL A 427 -3.84 -15.80 -3.39
N SER A 428 -3.32 -15.18 -2.34
CA SER A 428 -3.87 -13.99 -1.73
C SER A 428 -2.81 -12.90 -1.63
N ALA A 429 -3.22 -11.64 -1.76
CA ALA A 429 -2.37 -10.50 -1.51
C ALA A 429 -2.90 -9.72 -0.30
N PHE A 430 -2.02 -9.24 0.57
CA PHE A 430 -2.44 -8.51 1.75
C PHE A 430 -1.81 -7.12 1.83
N SER A 431 -2.57 -6.17 2.34
CA SER A 431 -2.10 -4.82 2.68
C SER A 431 -2.97 -4.24 3.79
N SER A 432 -2.48 -3.19 4.47
CA SER A 432 -3.23 -2.50 5.51
C SER A 432 -3.50 -1.05 5.13
N LEU A 433 -4.74 -0.60 5.34
CA LEU A 433 -5.16 0.76 5.01
C LEU A 433 -6.23 1.24 5.99
N ARG A 434 -6.04 2.43 6.58
CA ARG A 434 -6.97 3.03 7.56
C ARG A 434 -7.35 2.12 8.73
N GLY A 435 -6.41 1.26 9.17
CA GLY A 435 -6.65 0.30 10.24
C GLY A 435 -7.39 -0.98 9.82
N TYR A 436 -7.65 -1.17 8.53
CA TYR A 436 -8.14 -2.42 7.95
C TYR A 436 -6.99 -3.21 7.34
N THR A 437 -6.84 -4.47 7.73
CA THR A 437 -6.00 -5.42 7.01
C THR A 437 -6.86 -6.09 5.94
N VAL A 438 -6.55 -5.79 4.68
CA VAL A 438 -7.30 -6.24 3.51
C VAL A 438 -6.59 -7.46 2.93
N LEU A 439 -7.30 -8.60 2.88
CA LEU A 439 -6.84 -9.81 2.22
C LEU A 439 -7.60 -9.98 0.89
N ARG A 440 -6.88 -9.84 -0.22
CA ARG A 440 -7.41 -9.98 -1.58
C ARG A 440 -7.11 -11.37 -2.11
N VAL A 441 -8.13 -12.19 -2.29
CA VAL A 441 -7.98 -13.53 -2.87
C VAL A 441 -7.91 -13.39 -4.39
N LEU A 442 -6.71 -13.50 -4.96
CA LEU A 442 -6.46 -13.40 -6.41
C LEU A 442 -6.78 -14.70 -7.13
N LYS A 443 -6.60 -15.83 -6.46
CA LYS A 443 -6.94 -17.17 -6.98
C LYS A 443 -7.42 -18.04 -5.83
N SER A 444 -8.60 -18.62 -5.94
CA SER A 444 -9.10 -19.61 -4.99
C SER A 444 -8.57 -21.02 -5.30
N PHE A 445 -8.77 -21.98 -4.40
CA PHE A 445 -8.38 -23.38 -4.62
C PHE A 445 -9.09 -24.00 -5.84
N THR A 446 -10.33 -23.61 -6.09
CA THR A 446 -11.17 -24.13 -7.17
C THR A 446 -10.94 -23.45 -8.51
N ASP A 447 -10.32 -22.27 -8.52
CA ASP A 447 -10.09 -21.52 -9.74
C ASP A 447 -9.00 -22.17 -10.59
N LYS A 448 -9.33 -22.50 -11.82
CA LYS A 448 -8.36 -22.95 -12.82
C LYS A 448 -7.62 -21.76 -13.47
N ASN A 449 -8.23 -20.58 -13.46
CA ASN A 449 -7.68 -19.38 -14.10
C ASN A 449 -6.63 -18.70 -13.21
N ARG A 450 -5.42 -18.59 -13.71
CA ARG A 450 -4.27 -17.95 -13.06
C ARG A 450 -4.11 -16.47 -13.42
N GLN A 451 -4.86 -15.99 -14.40
CA GLN A 451 -4.75 -14.63 -14.93
C GLN A 451 -5.04 -13.55 -13.86
N ASN A 452 -5.86 -13.88 -12.88
CA ASN A 452 -6.18 -12.96 -11.79
C ASN A 452 -4.98 -12.65 -10.87
N ILE A 453 -3.94 -13.49 -10.84
CA ILE A 453 -2.73 -13.24 -10.06
C ILE A 453 -2.01 -11.99 -10.60
N PHE A 454 -2.08 -11.70 -11.91
CA PHE A 454 -1.54 -10.48 -12.49
C PHE A 454 -2.23 -9.20 -12.00
N ARG A 455 -3.41 -9.31 -11.35
CA ARG A 455 -4.06 -8.18 -10.67
C ARG A 455 -3.40 -7.81 -9.34
N TYR A 456 -2.28 -8.44 -9.00
CA TYR A 456 -1.45 -8.01 -7.88
C TYR A 456 -0.98 -6.57 -8.09
N PHE A 457 -1.16 -5.75 -7.07
CA PHE A 457 -0.58 -4.41 -6.98
C PHE A 457 -0.29 -4.06 -5.52
N ALA A 458 0.75 -3.28 -5.30
CA ALA A 458 1.17 -2.85 -3.97
C ALA A 458 0.50 -1.52 -3.57
N SER A 459 -0.02 -1.45 -2.34
CA SER A 459 -0.65 -0.24 -1.79
C SER A 459 -0.74 -0.31 -0.28
N GLY A 460 -0.59 0.84 0.39
CA GLY A 460 -0.77 0.92 1.84
C GLY A 460 0.39 0.32 2.65
N TRP A 461 0.08 -0.09 3.86
CA TRP A 461 1.00 -0.63 4.87
C TRP A 461 0.91 -2.16 4.94
N ASN A 462 1.68 -2.79 5.83
CA ASN A 462 1.60 -4.23 6.09
C ASN A 462 1.57 -4.53 7.59
N ARG A 463 0.48 -5.09 8.07
CA ARG A 463 0.32 -5.66 9.41
C ARG A 463 0.41 -7.17 9.31
N ASP A 464 1.63 -7.68 9.14
CA ASP A 464 1.91 -9.09 8.81
C ASP A 464 1.29 -10.07 9.80
N GLY A 465 1.37 -9.78 11.11
CA GLY A 465 0.79 -10.64 12.12
C GLY A 465 -0.73 -10.80 11.98
N LEU A 466 -1.45 -9.70 11.68
CA LEU A 466 -2.90 -9.78 11.46
C LEU A 466 -3.24 -10.44 10.11
N ALA A 467 -2.44 -10.21 9.09
CA ALA A 467 -2.59 -10.88 7.79
C ALA A 467 -2.41 -12.40 7.91
N LEU A 468 -1.43 -12.85 8.71
CA LEU A 468 -1.23 -14.27 9.01
C LEU A 468 -2.41 -14.88 9.75
N ARG A 469 -2.99 -14.17 10.76
CA ARG A 469 -4.21 -14.62 11.43
C ARG A 469 -5.38 -14.76 10.47
N ALA A 470 -5.59 -13.74 9.61
CA ALA A 470 -6.65 -13.74 8.62
C ALA A 470 -6.48 -14.86 7.57
N ALA A 471 -5.25 -15.10 7.10
CA ALA A 471 -4.95 -16.19 6.20
C ALA A 471 -5.17 -17.57 6.87
N GLY A 472 -4.80 -17.70 8.16
CA GLY A 472 -5.06 -18.88 8.97
C GLY A 472 -6.55 -19.17 9.13
N ASP A 473 -7.39 -18.14 9.31
CA ASP A 473 -8.84 -18.31 9.37
C ASP A 473 -9.41 -18.82 8.02
N LEU A 474 -8.88 -18.35 6.91
CA LEU A 474 -9.28 -18.82 5.58
C LEU A 474 -8.94 -20.31 5.33
N ILE A 475 -8.02 -20.91 6.07
CA ILE A 475 -7.67 -22.33 5.95
C ILE A 475 -8.88 -23.22 6.25
N ARG A 476 -9.82 -22.79 7.11
CA ARG A 476 -11.06 -23.51 7.41
C ARG A 476 -11.89 -23.84 6.17
N TYR A 477 -11.65 -23.13 5.05
CA TYR A 477 -12.33 -23.33 3.77
C TYR A 477 -11.46 -24.06 2.74
N ALA A 478 -10.37 -24.70 3.19
CA ALA A 478 -9.54 -25.51 2.31
C ALA A 478 -10.26 -26.81 1.91
N PRO A 479 -10.07 -27.30 0.69
CA PRO A 479 -10.70 -28.52 0.22
C PRO A 479 -10.12 -29.77 0.91
N GLY A 480 -10.95 -30.74 1.19
CA GLY A 480 -10.58 -32.06 1.69
C GLY A 480 -10.76 -32.25 3.21
N PRO A 481 -10.83 -33.51 3.69
CA PRO A 481 -10.94 -33.83 5.10
C PRO A 481 -9.59 -33.66 5.81
N ALA A 482 -9.46 -32.62 6.64
CA ALA A 482 -8.26 -32.30 7.44
C ALA A 482 -6.94 -32.28 6.65
N PRO A 483 -6.85 -31.52 5.55
CA PRO A 483 -5.63 -31.45 4.76
C PRO A 483 -4.49 -30.82 5.58
N ARG A 484 -3.27 -31.28 5.34
CA ARG A 484 -2.06 -30.58 5.82
C ARG A 484 -1.91 -29.27 5.06
N HIS A 485 -1.50 -28.20 5.72
CA HIS A 485 -1.45 -26.86 5.13
C HIS A 485 -0.02 -26.31 5.11
N LEU A 486 0.39 -25.81 3.95
CA LEU A 486 1.61 -25.07 3.76
C LEU A 486 1.27 -23.62 3.38
N MET A 487 1.75 -22.66 4.13
CA MET A 487 1.64 -21.23 3.86
C MET A 487 3.00 -20.69 3.45
N ILE A 488 3.09 -20.13 2.25
CA ILE A 488 4.32 -19.53 1.72
C ILE A 488 4.11 -18.04 1.56
N LEU A 489 4.88 -17.24 2.28
CA LEU A 489 4.86 -15.78 2.17
C LEU A 489 5.92 -15.28 1.19
N LEU A 490 5.56 -14.36 0.32
CA LEU A 490 6.50 -13.56 -0.47
C LEU A 490 6.55 -12.17 0.16
N THR A 491 7.62 -11.85 0.88
CA THR A 491 7.69 -10.64 1.74
C THR A 491 9.12 -10.10 1.85
N ASP A 492 9.24 -8.82 2.28
CA ASP A 492 10.50 -8.21 2.70
C ASP A 492 10.75 -8.28 4.22
N ALA A 493 9.83 -8.94 4.95
CA ALA A 493 9.89 -9.08 6.40
C ALA A 493 10.04 -7.75 7.16
N SER A 494 9.42 -6.68 6.64
CA SER A 494 9.43 -5.34 7.24
C SER A 494 8.01 -4.93 7.65
N PRO A 495 7.41 -5.56 8.68
CA PRO A 495 6.06 -5.25 9.09
C PRO A 495 5.96 -3.83 9.62
N ASN A 496 5.01 -3.06 9.06
CA ASN A 496 4.78 -1.68 9.43
C ASN A 496 3.34 -1.27 9.17
N ASP A 497 2.70 -0.63 10.17
CA ASP A 497 1.32 -0.16 10.03
C ASP A 497 1.12 1.20 10.71
N SER A 498 0.31 2.04 10.08
CA SER A 498 -0.07 3.35 10.61
C SER A 498 -0.89 3.26 11.90
N ARG A 499 -1.57 2.15 12.15
CA ARG A 499 -2.34 1.91 13.37
C ARG A 499 -1.42 1.47 14.50
N ARG A 500 -1.32 2.30 15.55
CA ARG A 500 -0.50 2.01 16.72
C ARG A 500 -1.00 0.78 17.50
N ILE A 501 -0.09 0.12 18.18
CA ILE A 501 -0.42 -0.88 19.19
C ILE A 501 -1.06 -0.15 20.38
N PRO A 502 -2.22 -0.62 20.90
CA PRO A 502 -2.89 0.03 22.02
C PRO A 502 -2.05 0.03 23.29
N SER A 503 -2.37 0.95 24.19
CA SER A 503 -1.74 0.99 25.51
C SER A 503 -2.04 -0.29 26.30
N THR A 504 -1.00 -0.78 26.98
CA THR A 504 -1.06 -1.92 27.88
C THR A 504 -0.52 -1.52 29.25
N ALA A 505 -0.71 -2.36 30.27
CA ALA A 505 -0.15 -2.12 31.59
C ALA A 505 1.40 -1.98 31.57
N GLN A 506 2.06 -2.66 30.63
CA GLN A 506 3.52 -2.62 30.43
C GLN A 506 3.97 -1.44 29.56
N ASN A 507 3.10 -0.93 28.69
CA ASN A 507 3.38 0.22 27.81
C ASN A 507 2.17 1.18 27.80
N PRO A 508 2.07 2.12 28.76
CA PRO A 508 0.90 3.00 28.93
C PRO A 508 0.63 3.94 27.75
N LEU A 509 1.65 4.26 26.95
CA LEU A 509 1.52 5.17 25.78
C LEU A 509 1.23 4.42 24.48
N GLY A 510 1.25 3.07 24.49
CA GLY A 510 1.25 2.27 23.29
C GLY A 510 2.52 2.52 22.46
N CYS A 511 2.73 1.76 21.39
CA CYS A 511 3.87 1.95 20.48
C CYS A 511 3.42 1.89 19.01
N ALA A 512 4.29 2.33 18.11
CA ALA A 512 4.10 2.12 16.68
C ALA A 512 4.21 0.62 16.34
N TYR A 513 3.45 0.18 15.33
CA TYR A 513 3.58 -1.19 14.81
C TYR A 513 4.64 -1.20 13.72
N GLU A 514 5.90 -1.16 14.13
CA GLU A 514 7.05 -1.11 13.24
C GLU A 514 8.26 -1.81 13.89
N ASP A 515 9.29 -2.05 13.11
CA ASP A 515 10.58 -2.60 13.54
C ASP A 515 10.42 -3.79 14.50
N ALA A 516 11.04 -3.72 15.68
CA ALA A 516 11.05 -4.82 16.65
C ALA A 516 9.65 -5.25 17.12
N ALA A 517 8.70 -4.33 17.24
CA ALA A 517 7.34 -4.64 17.69
C ALA A 517 6.56 -5.41 16.62
N GLY A 518 6.64 -4.98 15.37
CA GLY A 518 6.03 -5.67 14.24
C GLY A 518 6.66 -7.04 13.99
N VAL A 519 7.99 -7.12 14.05
CA VAL A 519 8.75 -8.38 13.90
C VAL A 519 8.41 -9.38 15.01
N ALA A 520 8.36 -8.94 16.27
CA ALA A 520 8.01 -9.80 17.41
C ALA A 520 6.59 -10.36 17.29
N ASP A 521 5.61 -9.52 16.89
CA ASP A 521 4.25 -9.94 16.65
C ASP A 521 4.16 -10.96 15.52
N THR A 522 4.75 -10.66 14.36
CA THR A 522 4.75 -11.55 13.20
C THR A 522 5.37 -12.91 13.55
N ALA A 523 6.51 -12.92 14.26
CA ALA A 523 7.15 -14.14 14.73
C ALA A 523 6.25 -14.95 15.71
N ALA A 524 5.50 -14.26 16.58
CA ALA A 524 4.55 -14.91 17.47
C ALA A 524 3.40 -15.56 16.69
N GLN A 525 2.90 -14.90 15.63
CA GLN A 525 1.83 -15.48 14.80
C GLN A 525 2.30 -16.67 13.96
N VAL A 526 3.51 -16.62 13.40
CA VAL A 526 4.12 -17.76 12.71
C VAL A 526 4.19 -18.98 13.65
N ARG A 527 4.70 -18.79 14.88
CA ARG A 527 4.74 -19.87 15.87
C ARG A 527 3.36 -20.40 16.26
N THR A 528 2.36 -19.52 16.31
CA THR A 528 0.97 -19.90 16.62
C THR A 528 0.39 -20.79 15.52
N LEU A 529 0.56 -20.41 14.25
CA LEU A 529 0.13 -21.21 13.11
C LEU A 529 0.85 -22.57 13.06
N GLN A 530 2.15 -22.59 13.33
CA GLN A 530 2.92 -23.84 13.40
C GLN A 530 2.42 -24.79 14.50
N ARG A 531 2.04 -24.27 15.68
CA ARG A 531 1.41 -25.07 16.75
C ARG A 531 0.03 -25.60 16.35
N GLN A 532 -0.67 -24.94 15.43
CA GLN A 532 -1.94 -25.39 14.87
C GLN A 532 -1.76 -26.39 13.71
N GLY A 533 -0.52 -26.80 13.40
CA GLY A 533 -0.23 -27.75 12.33
C GLY A 533 -0.08 -27.12 10.95
N VAL A 534 -0.10 -25.77 10.84
CA VAL A 534 0.14 -25.07 9.58
C VAL A 534 1.64 -24.82 9.42
N ARG A 535 2.24 -25.34 8.36
CA ARG A 535 3.63 -25.04 8.01
C ARG A 535 3.72 -23.64 7.42
N VAL A 536 4.62 -22.81 7.92
CA VAL A 536 4.81 -21.44 7.46
C VAL A 536 6.24 -21.25 7.01
N SER A 537 6.40 -20.83 5.75
CA SER A 537 7.70 -20.60 5.12
C SER A 537 7.69 -19.26 4.37
N ALA A 538 8.84 -18.66 4.18
CA ALA A 538 8.96 -17.38 3.50
C ALA A 538 9.96 -17.40 2.34
N VAL A 539 9.55 -16.80 1.24
CA VAL A 539 10.43 -16.36 0.16
C VAL A 539 10.78 -14.90 0.43
N PHE A 540 11.97 -14.68 0.94
CA PHE A 540 12.43 -13.36 1.34
C PHE A 540 13.05 -12.61 0.16
N MET A 541 12.54 -11.40 -0.09
CA MET A 541 12.95 -10.51 -1.19
C MET A 541 13.32 -9.11 -0.68
N GLY A 542 13.71 -9.00 0.58
CA GLY A 542 14.12 -7.76 1.21
C GLY A 542 15.60 -7.43 1.03
N GLU A 543 15.98 -6.26 1.50
CA GLU A 543 17.37 -5.80 1.59
C GLU A 543 18.16 -6.58 2.65
N ASP A 544 19.49 -6.44 2.63
CA ASP A 544 20.37 -7.07 3.63
C ASP A 544 20.08 -6.58 5.06
N SER A 545 19.61 -5.35 5.21
CA SER A 545 19.19 -4.75 6.48
C SER A 545 18.03 -5.49 7.16
N SER A 546 17.08 -6.03 6.36
CA SER A 546 15.90 -6.74 6.86
C SER A 546 16.12 -8.26 7.03
N ALA A 547 17.30 -8.78 6.63
CA ALA A 547 17.58 -10.22 6.71
C ALA A 547 17.56 -10.76 8.15
N GLY A 548 17.99 -9.94 9.13
CA GLY A 548 17.92 -10.29 10.55
C GLY A 548 16.47 -10.43 11.05
N ALA A 549 15.59 -9.52 10.65
CA ALA A 549 14.16 -9.59 10.97
C ALA A 549 13.51 -10.83 10.34
N ALA A 550 13.80 -11.13 9.08
CA ALA A 550 13.31 -12.31 8.40
C ALA A 550 13.76 -13.62 9.08
N ALA A 551 15.03 -13.70 9.52
CA ALA A 551 15.54 -14.85 10.28
C ALA A 551 14.86 -14.97 11.66
N GLN A 552 14.55 -13.87 12.33
CA GLN A 552 13.84 -13.87 13.60
C GLN A 552 12.39 -14.35 13.45
N ILE A 553 11.72 -14.01 12.34
CA ILE A 553 10.33 -14.38 12.07
C ILE A 553 10.21 -15.85 11.64
N TYR A 554 10.99 -16.27 10.63
CA TYR A 554 10.80 -17.55 9.93
C TYR A 554 11.88 -18.61 10.28
N GLY A 555 12.97 -18.22 10.91
CA GLY A 555 14.05 -19.13 11.28
C GLY A 555 14.67 -19.84 10.08
N LYS A 556 14.76 -21.16 10.12
CA LYS A 556 15.27 -22.01 9.03
C LYS A 556 14.33 -22.10 7.81
N ASN A 557 13.04 -21.79 8.00
CA ASN A 557 12.01 -21.91 6.97
C ASN A 557 11.92 -20.64 6.08
N MET A 558 13.08 -20.07 5.79
CA MET A 558 13.22 -18.90 4.94
C MET A 558 14.14 -19.20 3.77
N ALA A 559 13.74 -18.77 2.58
CA ALA A 559 14.53 -18.85 1.37
C ALA A 559 14.75 -17.45 0.81
N ARG A 560 16.00 -17.00 0.69
CA ARG A 560 16.32 -15.69 0.13
C ARG A 560 16.48 -15.77 -1.38
N ILE A 561 15.82 -14.86 -2.10
CA ILE A 561 15.88 -14.77 -3.57
C ILE A 561 16.25 -13.34 -3.97
N ARG A 562 17.28 -13.22 -4.83
CA ARG A 562 17.71 -11.96 -5.44
C ARG A 562 17.29 -11.81 -6.91
N GLY A 563 16.96 -12.91 -7.58
CA GLY A 563 16.59 -12.95 -9.00
C GLY A 563 15.67 -14.12 -9.32
N MET A 564 15.02 -14.05 -10.49
CA MET A 564 14.06 -15.07 -10.96
C MET A 564 14.72 -16.43 -11.25
N ASP A 565 15.98 -16.44 -11.64
CA ASP A 565 16.79 -17.63 -11.88
C ASP A 565 16.97 -18.49 -10.61
N GLN A 566 16.97 -17.84 -9.44
CA GLN A 566 17.12 -18.49 -8.14
C GLN A 566 15.81 -19.08 -7.62
N LEU A 567 14.66 -18.64 -8.14
CA LEU A 567 13.34 -19.03 -7.63
C LEU A 567 13.15 -20.55 -7.61
N ALA A 568 13.44 -21.24 -8.74
CA ALA A 568 13.25 -22.68 -8.82
C ALA A 568 14.13 -23.43 -7.80
N ARG A 569 15.43 -23.06 -7.69
CA ARG A 569 16.35 -23.72 -6.77
C ARG A 569 15.96 -23.48 -5.31
N THR A 570 15.63 -22.24 -4.97
CA THR A 570 15.49 -21.79 -3.58
C THR A 570 14.09 -22.09 -3.04
N ALA A 571 13.04 -21.72 -3.76
CA ALA A 571 11.68 -22.07 -3.41
C ALA A 571 11.41 -23.57 -3.55
N GLY A 572 12.02 -24.23 -4.56
CA GLY A 572 11.96 -25.68 -4.71
C GLY A 572 12.48 -26.43 -3.50
N ARG A 573 13.67 -26.07 -3.00
CA ARG A 573 14.24 -26.66 -1.78
C ARG A 573 13.36 -26.43 -0.55
N LEU A 574 12.83 -25.23 -0.41
CA LEU A 574 11.95 -24.88 0.70
C LEU A 574 10.68 -25.74 0.67
N ILE A 575 10.02 -25.83 -0.48
CA ILE A 575 8.82 -26.66 -0.66
C ILE A 575 9.16 -28.15 -0.46
N GLN A 576 10.29 -28.63 -0.95
CA GLN A 576 10.73 -30.01 -0.72
C GLN A 576 10.95 -30.33 0.76
N ASN A 577 11.59 -29.42 1.50
CA ASN A 577 11.80 -29.61 2.95
C ASN A 577 10.47 -29.67 3.70
N GLU A 578 9.51 -28.78 3.35
CA GLU A 578 8.19 -28.78 3.97
C GLU A 578 7.39 -30.02 3.59
N ILE A 579 7.48 -30.52 2.36
CA ILE A 579 6.83 -31.79 1.96
C ILE A 579 7.40 -32.97 2.76
N ARG A 580 8.71 -33.02 2.96
CA ARG A 580 9.35 -34.06 3.80
C ARG A 580 8.83 -34.01 5.24
N GLU A 581 8.85 -32.83 5.85
CA GLU A 581 8.38 -32.64 7.23
C GLU A 581 6.85 -32.84 7.36
N LEU A 582 6.09 -32.81 6.27
CA LEU A 582 4.67 -33.16 6.22
C LEU A 582 4.46 -34.68 6.05
N GLY A 583 5.45 -35.42 5.50
CA GLY A 583 5.44 -36.88 5.33
C GLY A 583 5.80 -37.65 6.60
N ASP A 584 6.68 -37.07 7.42
CA ASP A 584 7.04 -37.60 8.75
C ASP A 584 5.97 -37.22 9.80
#